data_24e7d6dfe791d1acb3b7a49e777909e6
#
_entry.id   24e7d6dfe791d1acb3b7a49e777909e6
#
_cell.length_a   1.000
_cell.length_b   1.000
_cell.length_c   1.000
_cell.angle_alpha   90.00
_cell.angle_beta   90.00
_cell.angle_gamma   90.00
#
_symmetry.space_group_name_H-M   'P 1'
#
loop_
_entity.id
_entity.type
_entity.pdbx_description
1 polymer ?
#
loop_
_entity_poly.entity_id
_entity_poly.type
_entity_poly.pdbx_seq_one_letter_code
_entity_poly.pdbx_strand_id
1 'polypeptide(L)'
;MDAAYQKFFKEYTGYPKFKSKHDGHKSYTTNFTNGNITADFDGGKVKLPKLKEVKAKLHRNFIGQIKSATVSQMPSGKYYVSILVETEHVELTHTDQNTGIDLGIKDLCITSKGKKYENPKTIRKYEKKLARLQRQLAHKEKRRQNYNKIKKKIALCHEKITNSRKDYLHKISHEIISENQVIVSENLQIQNMVKDHHLAKAISDVSWYELTRQLEYKAKWNGRKYIKIDTFYASSQLCSVCGYQNTEIKDLSIREWPCPVCGAKHDRDINAAKNILAEGLRQIA
;
A
#
# COMPACT_ATOMS: atom_id res chain seq x y z
N MET A 1 3.76 21.67 18.12
CA MET A 1 2.39 22.17 18.41
C MET A 1 1.79 22.90 17.21
N ASP A 2 2.54 23.74 16.55
CA ASP A 2 2.10 24.55 15.41
C ASP A 2 1.38 23.76 14.29
N ALA A 3 1.98 22.70 13.79
CA ALA A 3 1.35 21.87 12.74
C ALA A 3 0.00 21.25 13.14
N ALA A 4 -0.23 20.97 14.42
CA ALA A 4 -1.50 20.42 14.89
C ALA A 4 -2.60 21.50 14.96
N TYR A 5 -2.23 22.73 15.33
CA TYR A 5 -3.15 23.86 15.30
C TYR A 5 -3.44 24.30 13.86
N GLN A 6 -2.44 24.29 12.98
CA GLN A 6 -2.67 24.57 11.56
C GLN A 6 -3.68 23.59 10.93
N LYS A 7 -3.60 22.29 11.26
CA LYS A 7 -4.62 21.31 10.85
C LYS A 7 -5.98 21.59 11.44
N PHE A 8 -6.05 21.95 12.72
CA PHE A 8 -7.31 22.31 13.36
C PHE A 8 -8.00 23.46 12.64
N PHE A 9 -7.26 24.55 12.36
CA PHE A 9 -7.83 25.74 11.71
C PHE A 9 -8.07 25.60 10.21
N LYS A 10 -7.23 24.87 9.48
CA LYS A 10 -7.33 24.75 8.01
C LYS A 10 -8.16 23.54 7.55
N GLU A 11 -8.09 22.44 8.27
CA GLU A 11 -8.71 21.17 7.85
C GLU A 11 -9.92 20.79 8.72
N TYR A 12 -10.36 21.68 9.62
CA TYR A 12 -11.48 21.45 10.55
C TYR A 12 -11.38 20.13 11.32
N THR A 13 -10.16 19.69 11.63
CA THR A 13 -9.93 18.49 12.44
C THR A 13 -10.24 18.76 13.90
N GLY A 14 -10.39 17.73 14.72
CA GLY A 14 -10.64 17.87 16.15
C GLY A 14 -9.51 18.65 16.87
N TYR A 15 -9.85 19.29 17.99
CA TYR A 15 -8.90 20.08 18.79
C TYR A 15 -7.64 19.28 19.14
N PRO A 16 -6.44 19.88 19.00
CA PRO A 16 -5.17 19.19 19.27
C PRO A 16 -5.09 18.67 20.70
N LYS A 17 -4.70 17.40 20.84
CA LYS A 17 -4.50 16.75 22.15
C LYS A 17 -3.02 16.46 22.37
N PHE A 18 -2.55 16.65 23.60
CA PHE A 18 -1.19 16.24 23.98
C PHE A 18 -1.04 14.71 23.89
N LYS A 19 0.11 14.27 23.41
CA LYS A 19 0.47 12.85 23.44
C LYS A 19 0.54 12.37 24.89
N SER A 20 -0.20 11.33 25.20
CA SER A 20 -0.22 10.68 26.50
C SER A 20 0.77 9.52 26.58
N LYS A 21 1.28 9.21 27.77
CA LYS A 21 2.06 7.99 28.03
C LYS A 21 1.29 6.71 27.68
N HIS A 22 -0.03 6.79 27.67
CA HIS A 22 -0.93 5.67 27.38
C HIS A 22 -1.27 5.54 25.89
N ASP A 23 -0.89 6.53 25.04
CA ASP A 23 -1.13 6.47 23.61
C ASP A 23 -0.37 5.28 23.00
N GLY A 24 -1.05 4.55 22.13
CA GLY A 24 -0.47 3.38 21.45
C GLY A 24 0.67 3.74 20.49
N HIS A 25 0.72 4.99 20.03
CA HIS A 25 1.72 5.51 19.11
C HIS A 25 2.87 6.21 19.86
N LYS A 26 3.94 5.47 20.08
CA LYS A 26 5.16 6.00 20.72
C LYS A 26 6.15 6.41 19.65
N SER A 27 6.18 7.69 19.30
CA SER A 27 7.13 8.24 18.34
C SER A 27 7.49 9.68 18.69
N TYR A 28 8.71 10.08 18.33
CA TYR A 28 9.14 11.47 18.34
C TYR A 28 9.95 11.78 17.08
N THR A 29 9.87 13.01 16.62
CA THR A 29 10.64 13.53 15.49
C THR A 29 11.62 14.59 15.98
N THR A 30 12.83 14.55 15.45
CA THR A 30 13.87 15.55 15.70
C THR A 30 14.40 16.08 14.38
N ASN A 31 14.64 17.39 14.31
CA ASN A 31 15.18 18.02 13.13
C ASN A 31 16.71 17.94 13.10
N PHE A 32 17.26 17.93 11.91
CA PHE A 32 18.71 18.02 11.72
C PHE A 32 19.17 19.45 12.02
N THR A 33 20.20 19.56 12.87
CA THR A 33 20.87 20.81 13.22
C THR A 33 22.33 20.53 13.51
N ASN A 34 23.25 21.16 12.81
CA ASN A 34 24.69 21.08 13.07
C ASN A 34 25.24 19.65 13.27
N GLY A 35 24.90 18.69 12.40
CA GLY A 35 25.43 17.34 12.46
C GLY A 35 24.92 16.47 13.63
N ASN A 36 23.78 16.85 14.23
CA ASN A 36 23.19 16.12 15.35
C ASN A 36 22.56 14.78 14.99
N ILE A 37 22.36 14.52 13.68
CA ILE A 37 21.86 13.24 13.15
C ILE A 37 22.86 12.74 12.10
N THR A 38 23.38 11.53 12.29
CA THR A 38 24.23 10.86 11.29
C THR A 38 23.82 9.40 11.14
N ALA A 39 24.04 8.86 9.93
CA ALA A 39 23.86 7.46 9.63
C ALA A 39 25.18 6.91 9.07
N ASP A 40 25.80 6.01 9.81
CA ASP A 40 26.99 5.28 9.42
C ASP A 40 26.58 3.91 8.87
N PHE A 41 26.62 3.77 7.54
CA PHE A 41 26.18 2.55 6.85
C PHE A 41 27.19 1.41 7.02
N ASP A 42 28.48 1.71 7.08
CA ASP A 42 29.54 0.72 7.22
C ASP A 42 29.60 0.17 8.63
N GLY A 43 29.55 1.06 9.63
CA GLY A 43 29.52 0.68 11.05
C GLY A 43 28.14 0.24 11.55
N GLY A 44 27.07 0.39 10.75
CA GLY A 44 25.71 0.03 11.14
C GLY A 44 25.21 0.81 12.35
N LYS A 45 25.42 2.13 12.38
CA LYS A 45 25.09 2.99 13.51
C LYS A 45 24.31 4.23 13.09
N VAL A 46 23.45 4.71 13.98
CA VAL A 46 22.76 5.98 13.85
C VAL A 46 23.01 6.82 15.09
N LYS A 47 23.44 8.06 14.90
CA LYS A 47 23.52 9.08 15.95
C LYS A 47 22.24 9.90 15.93
N LEU A 48 21.70 10.18 17.10
CA LEU A 48 20.51 11.02 17.29
C LEU A 48 20.77 12.03 18.40
N PRO A 49 20.08 13.20 18.40
CA PRO A 49 20.23 14.19 19.48
C PRO A 49 20.04 13.57 20.87
N LYS A 50 20.92 13.94 21.80
CA LYS A 50 20.96 13.44 23.20
C LYS A 50 21.21 11.93 23.33
N LEU A 51 21.35 11.20 22.23
CA LEU A 51 21.77 9.80 22.24
C LEU A 51 23.17 9.68 21.63
N LYS A 52 23.98 8.78 22.19
CA LYS A 52 25.23 8.35 21.55
C LYS A 52 24.89 7.53 20.31
N GLU A 53 25.91 7.08 19.59
CA GLU A 53 25.74 6.16 18.49
C GLU A 53 24.99 4.90 18.92
N VAL A 54 23.87 4.64 18.24
CA VAL A 54 23.02 3.47 18.47
C VAL A 54 23.20 2.49 17.33
N LYS A 55 23.47 1.24 17.64
CA LYS A 55 23.55 0.17 16.64
C LYS A 55 22.21 0.02 15.93
N ALA A 56 22.22 0.10 14.60
CA ALA A 56 21.02 0.03 13.76
C ALA A 56 21.26 -0.83 12.53
N LYS A 57 20.22 -1.53 12.06
CA LYS A 57 20.27 -2.24 10.78
C LYS A 57 19.88 -1.27 9.68
N LEU A 58 20.88 -0.71 9.01
CA LEU A 58 20.69 0.17 7.86
C LEU A 58 20.64 -0.69 6.59
N HIS A 59 19.54 -0.62 5.85
CA HIS A 59 19.31 -1.49 4.70
C HIS A 59 19.21 -0.72 3.38
N ARG A 60 19.26 0.61 3.43
CA ARG A 60 19.26 1.49 2.26
C ARG A 60 20.27 2.61 2.49
N ASN A 61 21.24 2.68 1.60
CA ASN A 61 22.10 3.85 1.52
C ASN A 61 21.32 4.98 0.84
N PHE A 62 21.64 6.20 1.21
CA PHE A 62 21.11 7.40 0.57
C PHE A 62 22.23 8.42 0.35
N ILE A 63 22.06 9.19 -0.69
CA ILE A 63 22.89 10.37 -0.97
C ILE A 63 21.96 11.57 -0.82
N GLY A 64 22.38 12.58 -0.06
CA GLY A 64 21.58 13.77 0.16
C GLY A 64 21.67 14.31 1.58
N GLN A 65 20.96 15.40 1.83
CA GLN A 65 20.98 16.11 3.09
C GLN A 65 19.89 15.60 4.05
N ILE A 66 20.28 15.15 5.23
CA ILE A 66 19.33 14.77 6.27
C ILE A 66 18.57 16.03 6.74
N LYS A 67 17.24 15.97 6.80
CA LYS A 67 16.36 17.04 7.31
C LYS A 67 15.81 16.72 8.70
N SER A 68 15.42 15.47 8.92
CA SER A 68 14.88 15.05 10.21
C SER A 68 14.97 13.54 10.38
N ALA A 69 14.83 13.09 11.63
CA ALA A 69 14.67 11.68 11.94
C ALA A 69 13.47 11.47 12.87
N THR A 70 12.66 10.45 12.58
CA THR A 70 11.54 10.03 13.42
C THR A 70 11.85 8.67 14.02
N VAL A 71 11.91 8.62 15.35
CA VAL A 71 12.04 7.36 16.09
C VAL A 71 10.66 6.88 16.49
N SER A 72 10.36 5.62 16.24
CA SER A 72 9.08 5.00 16.60
C SER A 72 9.30 3.67 17.31
N GLN A 73 8.48 3.41 18.34
CA GLN A 73 8.42 2.12 19.01
C GLN A 73 7.16 1.37 18.58
N MET A 74 7.35 0.17 18.04
CA MET A 74 6.24 -0.70 17.65
C MET A 74 5.69 -1.48 18.86
N PRO A 75 4.42 -1.92 18.82
CA PRO A 75 3.86 -2.80 19.86
C PRO A 75 4.64 -4.11 20.07
N SER A 76 5.42 -4.54 19.08
CA SER A 76 6.37 -5.68 19.19
C SER A 76 7.57 -5.40 20.10
N GLY A 77 7.75 -4.14 20.51
CA GLY A 77 8.89 -3.67 21.29
C GLY A 77 10.13 -3.32 20.47
N LYS A 78 10.06 -3.42 19.13
CA LYS A 78 11.13 -2.97 18.24
C LYS A 78 11.10 -1.47 18.06
N TYR A 79 12.26 -0.88 17.79
CA TYR A 79 12.41 0.53 17.44
C TYR A 79 12.77 0.64 15.96
N TYR A 80 12.23 1.66 15.33
CA TYR A 80 12.53 2.04 13.95
C TYR A 80 12.92 3.51 13.89
N VAL A 81 13.86 3.83 13.01
CA VAL A 81 14.24 5.20 12.70
C VAL A 81 13.91 5.44 11.22
N SER A 82 13.07 6.43 10.97
CA SER A 82 12.79 6.97 9.63
C SER A 82 13.60 8.24 9.46
N ILE A 83 14.49 8.27 8.49
CA ILE A 83 15.31 9.46 8.18
C ILE A 83 14.71 10.13 6.94
N LEU A 84 14.36 11.40 7.07
CA LEU A 84 13.94 12.24 5.95
C LEU A 84 15.19 12.86 5.34
N VAL A 85 15.40 12.59 4.06
CA VAL A 85 16.54 13.07 3.30
C VAL A 85 16.04 13.89 2.12
N GLU A 86 16.64 15.03 1.87
CA GLU A 86 16.51 15.77 0.63
C GLU A 86 17.54 15.24 -0.34
N THR A 87 17.12 14.79 -1.49
CA THR A 87 17.97 14.22 -2.53
C THR A 87 17.47 14.67 -3.89
N GLU A 88 18.37 14.79 -4.82
CA GLU A 88 17.99 14.92 -6.22
C GLU A 88 17.35 13.63 -6.70
N HIS A 89 16.25 13.76 -7.40
CA HIS A 89 15.53 12.64 -7.98
C HIS A 89 15.61 12.72 -9.50
N VAL A 90 16.13 11.65 -10.09
CA VAL A 90 16.14 11.50 -11.55
C VAL A 90 14.92 10.70 -11.94
N GLU A 91 14.08 11.29 -12.77
CA GLU A 91 12.92 10.59 -13.34
C GLU A 91 13.37 9.44 -14.25
N LEU A 92 12.53 8.45 -14.38
CA LEU A 92 12.78 7.33 -15.28
C LEU A 92 12.69 7.80 -16.74
N THR A 93 13.52 7.21 -17.61
CA THR A 93 13.44 7.46 -19.05
C THR A 93 12.05 7.23 -19.58
N HIS A 94 11.60 8.06 -20.53
CA HIS A 94 10.29 7.94 -21.15
C HIS A 94 10.13 6.57 -21.82
N THR A 95 8.91 6.02 -21.79
CA THR A 95 8.53 4.80 -22.50
C THR A 95 7.16 4.98 -23.13
N ASP A 96 6.94 4.37 -24.30
CA ASP A 96 5.64 4.40 -24.99
C ASP A 96 4.65 3.35 -24.45
N GLN A 97 5.07 2.59 -23.44
CA GLN A 97 4.25 1.54 -22.88
C GLN A 97 3.20 2.09 -21.90
N ASN A 98 1.97 1.63 -22.04
CA ASN A 98 0.86 1.98 -21.17
C ASN A 98 0.17 0.73 -20.66
N THR A 99 -0.48 0.81 -19.50
CA THR A 99 -1.21 -0.32 -18.93
C THR A 99 -2.47 0.11 -18.19
N GLY A 100 -3.54 -0.63 -18.39
CA GLY A 100 -4.73 -0.64 -17.53
C GLY A 100 -4.58 -1.75 -16.49
N ILE A 101 -5.15 -1.54 -15.31
CA ILE A 101 -5.08 -2.47 -14.18
C ILE A 101 -6.49 -2.71 -13.67
N ASP A 102 -6.94 -3.96 -13.76
CA ASP A 102 -8.12 -4.46 -13.08
C ASP A 102 -7.74 -4.99 -11.69
N LEU A 103 -8.44 -4.57 -10.63
CA LEU A 103 -8.14 -4.90 -9.24
C LEU A 103 -9.06 -6.02 -8.74
N GLY A 104 -8.49 -7.17 -8.37
CA GLY A 104 -9.23 -8.37 -8.00
C GLY A 104 -8.90 -8.92 -6.60
N ILE A 105 -9.78 -9.78 -6.07
CA ILE A 105 -9.57 -10.50 -4.81
C ILE A 105 -8.79 -11.79 -5.04
N LYS A 106 -9.05 -12.49 -6.15
CA LYS A 106 -8.35 -13.73 -6.52
C LYS A 106 -6.91 -13.44 -6.87
N ASP A 107 -6.72 -12.59 -7.84
CA ASP A 107 -5.46 -11.97 -8.19
C ASP A 107 -5.47 -10.52 -7.67
N LEU A 108 -4.33 -10.04 -7.17
CA LEU A 108 -4.20 -8.68 -6.63
C LEU A 108 -4.56 -7.64 -7.69
N CYS A 109 -4.03 -7.83 -8.89
CA CYS A 109 -4.37 -7.06 -10.07
C CYS A 109 -3.97 -7.80 -11.35
N ILE A 110 -4.66 -7.48 -12.44
CA ILE A 110 -4.42 -8.00 -13.78
C ILE A 110 -4.19 -6.83 -14.72
N THR A 111 -3.14 -6.90 -15.53
CA THR A 111 -2.81 -5.83 -16.48
C THR A 111 -3.47 -6.06 -17.83
N SER A 112 -3.64 -4.98 -18.60
CA SER A 112 -4.15 -5.03 -19.99
C SER A 112 -3.28 -5.88 -20.94
N LYS A 113 -2.03 -6.14 -20.55
CA LYS A 113 -1.09 -7.03 -21.26
C LYS A 113 -1.25 -8.51 -20.85
N GLY A 114 -2.18 -8.84 -19.95
CA GLY A 114 -2.45 -10.20 -19.48
C GLY A 114 -1.56 -10.68 -18.32
N LYS A 115 -0.68 -9.83 -17.78
CA LYS A 115 0.13 -10.19 -16.61
C LYS A 115 -0.73 -10.18 -15.35
N LYS A 116 -0.77 -11.32 -14.65
CA LYS A 116 -1.54 -11.53 -13.42
C LYS A 116 -0.60 -11.49 -12.21
N TYR A 117 -0.91 -10.63 -11.25
CA TYR A 117 -0.19 -10.57 -9.96
C TYR A 117 -1.05 -11.24 -8.90
N GLU A 118 -0.58 -12.35 -8.40
CA GLU A 118 -1.32 -13.16 -7.42
C GLU A 118 -1.56 -12.42 -6.10
N ASN A 119 -2.68 -12.73 -5.45
CA ASN A 119 -2.91 -12.28 -4.08
C ASN A 119 -2.08 -13.13 -3.10
N PRO A 120 -1.13 -12.54 -2.35
CA PRO A 120 -0.23 -13.29 -1.47
C PRO A 120 -0.94 -13.91 -0.26
N LYS A 121 -2.23 -13.57 -0.02
CA LYS A 121 -3.08 -14.10 1.07
C LYS A 121 -2.35 -14.11 2.42
N THR A 122 -1.68 -13.01 2.73
CA THR A 122 -0.72 -12.90 3.84
C THR A 122 -1.39 -13.12 5.20
N ILE A 123 -2.61 -12.61 5.39
CA ILE A 123 -3.37 -12.82 6.63
C ILE A 123 -3.69 -14.31 6.78
N ARG A 124 -4.17 -14.96 5.70
CA ARG A 124 -4.53 -16.39 5.72
C ARG A 124 -3.36 -17.27 6.12
N LYS A 125 -2.15 -16.97 5.65
CA LYS A 125 -0.92 -17.69 6.01
C LYS A 125 -0.65 -17.71 7.52
N TYR A 126 -0.96 -16.62 8.22
CA TYR A 126 -0.69 -16.47 9.66
C TYR A 126 -1.93 -16.66 10.54
N GLU A 127 -3.11 -16.86 9.96
CA GLU A 127 -4.40 -16.90 10.65
C GLU A 127 -4.44 -17.93 11.79
N LYS A 128 -4.07 -19.19 11.51
CA LYS A 128 -4.03 -20.26 12.51
C LYS A 128 -3.14 -19.91 13.69
N LYS A 129 -1.96 -19.32 13.41
CA LYS A 129 -1.04 -18.89 14.47
C LYS A 129 -1.60 -17.75 15.29
N LEU A 130 -2.21 -16.76 14.64
CA LEU A 130 -2.81 -15.59 15.30
C LEU A 130 -3.98 -16.03 16.20
N ALA A 131 -4.89 -16.85 15.68
CA ALA A 131 -6.03 -17.38 16.44
C ALA A 131 -5.58 -18.18 17.69
N ARG A 132 -4.52 -19.00 17.55
CA ARG A 132 -3.95 -19.73 18.70
C ARG A 132 -3.40 -18.75 19.76
N LEU A 133 -2.64 -17.75 19.35
CA LEU A 133 -2.08 -16.76 20.28
C LEU A 133 -3.16 -15.91 20.94
N GLN A 134 -4.22 -15.55 20.22
CA GLN A 134 -5.36 -14.81 20.78
C GLN A 134 -6.12 -15.62 21.82
N ARG A 135 -6.37 -16.90 21.53
CA ARG A 135 -6.96 -17.82 22.54
C ARG A 135 -6.09 -17.94 23.79
N GLN A 136 -4.78 -18.10 23.61
CA GLN A 136 -3.85 -18.13 24.75
C GLN A 136 -3.87 -16.83 25.55
N LEU A 137 -4.01 -15.67 24.88
CA LEU A 137 -4.09 -14.38 25.54
C LEU A 137 -5.37 -14.22 26.37
N ALA A 138 -6.50 -14.70 25.86
CA ALA A 138 -7.80 -14.65 26.54
C ALA A 138 -7.78 -15.36 27.90
N HIS A 139 -6.98 -16.42 28.02
CA HIS A 139 -6.83 -17.19 29.29
C HIS A 139 -5.74 -16.62 30.21
N LYS A 140 -5.18 -15.44 29.93
CA LYS A 140 -4.13 -14.84 30.77
C LYS A 140 -4.66 -13.63 31.51
N GLU A 141 -4.26 -13.54 32.77
CA GLU A 141 -4.58 -12.40 33.62
C GLU A 141 -3.92 -11.12 33.07
N LYS A 142 -4.74 -10.09 32.83
CA LYS A 142 -4.33 -8.81 32.27
C LYS A 142 -3.22 -8.19 33.15
N ARG A 143 -2.24 -7.53 32.48
CA ARG A 143 -1.08 -6.85 33.09
C ARG A 143 -0.02 -7.78 33.69
N ARG A 144 -0.21 -9.08 33.81
CA ARG A 144 0.81 -10.05 34.25
C ARG A 144 1.89 -10.27 33.18
N GLN A 145 3.05 -10.76 33.58
CA GLN A 145 4.17 -11.00 32.67
C GLN A 145 3.82 -11.94 31.51
N ASN A 146 3.11 -13.01 31.76
CA ASN A 146 2.70 -13.99 30.74
C ASN A 146 1.71 -13.38 29.73
N TYR A 147 0.80 -12.51 30.17
CA TYR A 147 -0.08 -11.74 29.28
C TYR A 147 0.77 -10.85 28.35
N ASN A 148 1.72 -10.11 28.89
CA ASN A 148 2.57 -9.22 28.11
C ASN A 148 3.46 -9.99 27.12
N LYS A 149 3.99 -11.18 27.49
CA LYS A 149 4.75 -12.05 26.59
C LYS A 149 3.91 -12.49 25.37
N ILE A 150 2.65 -12.90 25.60
CA ILE A 150 1.76 -13.34 24.51
C ILE A 150 1.33 -12.14 23.66
N LYS A 151 0.98 -11.01 24.28
CA LYS A 151 0.68 -9.75 23.58
C LYS A 151 1.81 -9.34 22.63
N LYS A 152 3.06 -9.45 23.09
CA LYS A 152 4.25 -9.19 22.24
C LYS A 152 4.34 -10.18 21.07
N LYS A 153 4.05 -11.48 21.26
CA LYS A 153 4.05 -12.49 20.19
C LYS A 153 2.96 -12.19 19.14
N ILE A 154 1.79 -11.72 19.57
CA ILE A 154 0.72 -11.28 18.66
C ILE A 154 1.17 -10.07 17.86
N ALA A 155 1.76 -9.07 18.51
CA ALA A 155 2.27 -7.87 17.85
C ALA A 155 3.35 -8.20 16.81
N LEU A 156 4.29 -9.11 17.12
CA LEU A 156 5.28 -9.60 16.18
C LEU A 156 4.65 -10.33 14.98
N CYS A 157 3.55 -11.06 15.20
CA CYS A 157 2.84 -11.74 14.13
C CYS A 157 2.18 -10.71 13.18
N HIS A 158 1.49 -9.71 13.72
CA HIS A 158 0.91 -8.62 12.93
C HIS A 158 1.97 -7.81 12.17
N GLU A 159 3.10 -7.51 12.81
CA GLU A 159 4.21 -6.81 12.17
C GLU A 159 4.74 -7.59 10.96
N LYS A 160 4.89 -8.92 11.11
CA LYS A 160 5.33 -9.79 10.02
C LYS A 160 4.34 -9.81 8.85
N ILE A 161 3.02 -9.88 9.14
CA ILE A 161 1.97 -9.80 8.13
C ILE A 161 2.07 -8.48 7.37
N THR A 162 2.12 -7.36 8.09
CA THR A 162 2.18 -6.02 7.51
C THR A 162 3.43 -5.82 6.66
N ASN A 163 4.60 -6.23 7.15
CA ASN A 163 5.86 -6.05 6.44
C ASN A 163 5.92 -6.91 5.17
N SER A 164 5.50 -8.19 5.24
CA SER A 164 5.47 -9.06 4.07
C SER A 164 4.54 -8.52 2.98
N ARG A 165 3.37 -8.00 3.36
CA ARG A 165 2.41 -7.40 2.44
C ARG A 165 2.97 -6.11 1.81
N LYS A 166 3.53 -5.22 2.62
CA LYS A 166 4.15 -3.99 2.11
C LYS A 166 5.29 -4.26 1.14
N ASP A 167 6.18 -5.20 1.46
CA ASP A 167 7.28 -5.58 0.58
C ASP A 167 6.77 -6.08 -0.78
N TYR A 168 5.76 -6.94 -0.76
CA TYR A 168 5.12 -7.45 -1.97
C TYR A 168 4.52 -6.33 -2.83
N LEU A 169 3.72 -5.45 -2.21
CA LEU A 169 3.11 -4.31 -2.91
C LEU A 169 4.17 -3.33 -3.45
N HIS A 170 5.26 -3.13 -2.72
CA HIS A 170 6.36 -2.28 -3.18
C HIS A 170 7.06 -2.84 -4.42
N LYS A 171 7.24 -4.16 -4.51
CA LYS A 171 7.82 -4.83 -5.68
C LYS A 171 6.92 -4.67 -6.89
N ILE A 172 5.63 -5.02 -6.76
CA ILE A 172 4.67 -4.91 -7.86
C ILE A 172 4.52 -3.46 -8.35
N SER A 173 4.29 -2.54 -7.42
CA SER A 173 4.13 -1.13 -7.82
C SER A 173 5.39 -0.53 -8.43
N HIS A 174 6.58 -0.99 -8.03
CA HIS A 174 7.84 -0.58 -8.67
C HIS A 174 7.93 -1.12 -10.10
N GLU A 175 7.64 -2.38 -10.29
CA GLU A 175 7.65 -3.04 -11.59
C GLU A 175 6.67 -2.37 -12.58
N ILE A 176 5.41 -2.16 -12.15
CA ILE A 176 4.40 -1.51 -12.99
C ILE A 176 4.84 -0.09 -13.40
N ILE A 177 5.39 0.68 -12.47
CA ILE A 177 5.86 2.05 -12.72
C ILE A 177 7.09 2.08 -13.64
N SER A 178 8.01 1.14 -13.46
CA SER A 178 9.23 1.09 -14.28
C SER A 178 8.95 0.74 -15.75
N GLU A 179 7.94 -0.10 -16.00
CA GLU A 179 7.61 -0.60 -17.33
C GLU A 179 6.65 0.28 -18.14
N ASN A 180 5.93 1.22 -17.51
CA ASN A 180 4.84 1.93 -18.18
C ASN A 180 4.88 3.45 -17.96
N GLN A 181 4.52 4.23 -18.99
CA GLN A 181 4.39 5.69 -18.95
C GLN A 181 3.06 6.13 -18.36
N VAL A 182 1.98 5.49 -18.79
CA VAL A 182 0.63 5.74 -18.27
C VAL A 182 0.09 4.48 -17.63
N ILE A 183 -0.37 4.62 -16.40
CA ILE A 183 -0.99 3.56 -15.63
C ILE A 183 -2.42 3.99 -15.29
N VAL A 184 -3.38 3.17 -15.63
CA VAL A 184 -4.80 3.44 -15.39
C VAL A 184 -5.39 2.37 -14.49
N SER A 185 -6.15 2.74 -13.47
CA SER A 185 -6.87 1.80 -12.60
C SER A 185 -8.31 2.26 -12.36
N GLU A 186 -9.13 1.36 -11.87
CA GLU A 186 -10.44 1.70 -11.34
C GLU A 186 -10.33 2.53 -10.06
N ASN A 187 -11.35 3.37 -9.82
CA ASN A 187 -11.51 4.09 -8.57
C ASN A 187 -12.44 3.32 -7.62
N LEU A 188 -11.91 2.33 -6.92
CA LEU A 188 -12.70 1.49 -6.03
C LEU A 188 -13.12 2.23 -4.75
N GLN A 189 -14.41 2.15 -4.39
CA GLN A 189 -14.98 2.66 -3.15
C GLN A 189 -14.67 1.70 -1.98
N ILE A 190 -13.39 1.52 -1.66
CA ILE A 190 -12.89 0.51 -0.71
C ILE A 190 -13.56 0.65 0.66
N GLN A 191 -13.80 1.88 1.13
CA GLN A 191 -14.46 2.14 2.41
C GLN A 191 -15.89 1.58 2.48
N ASN A 192 -16.61 1.63 1.36
CA ASN A 192 -17.96 1.07 1.26
C ASN A 192 -17.91 -0.45 1.13
N MET A 193 -16.97 -0.98 0.37
CA MET A 193 -16.80 -2.42 0.17
C MET A 193 -16.41 -3.16 1.46
N VAL A 194 -15.66 -2.53 2.36
CA VAL A 194 -15.27 -3.13 3.66
C VAL A 194 -16.44 -3.20 4.65
N LYS A 195 -17.55 -2.50 4.40
CA LYS A 195 -18.79 -2.63 5.20
C LYS A 195 -19.47 -3.99 5.00
N ASP A 196 -19.23 -4.65 3.87
CA ASP A 196 -19.67 -6.03 3.66
C ASP A 196 -18.78 -6.99 4.48
N HIS A 197 -19.36 -7.58 5.52
CA HIS A 197 -18.66 -8.46 6.44
C HIS A 197 -18.09 -9.74 5.78
N HIS A 198 -18.69 -10.21 4.69
CA HIS A 198 -18.22 -11.39 3.95
C HIS A 198 -16.94 -11.11 3.18
N LEU A 199 -16.80 -9.91 2.62
CA LEU A 199 -15.68 -9.49 1.79
C LEU A 199 -14.62 -8.70 2.55
N ALA A 200 -14.97 -8.08 3.69
CA ALA A 200 -14.10 -7.17 4.46
C ALA A 200 -12.71 -7.74 4.76
N LYS A 201 -12.65 -9.02 5.15
CA LYS A 201 -11.38 -9.70 5.43
C LYS A 201 -10.52 -9.87 4.17
N ALA A 202 -11.12 -10.27 3.05
CA ALA A 202 -10.42 -10.46 1.79
C ALA A 202 -9.91 -9.13 1.24
N ILE A 203 -10.75 -8.09 1.24
CA ILE A 203 -10.42 -6.73 0.80
C ILE A 203 -9.28 -6.14 1.67
N SER A 204 -9.35 -6.34 2.99
CA SER A 204 -8.29 -5.90 3.91
C SER A 204 -6.96 -6.63 3.68
N ASP A 205 -7.00 -7.91 3.27
CA ASP A 205 -5.80 -8.69 2.97
C ASP A 205 -5.15 -8.25 1.66
N VAL A 206 -5.93 -8.01 0.63
CA VAL A 206 -5.44 -7.54 -0.69
C VAL A 206 -4.80 -6.16 -0.59
N SER A 207 -5.36 -5.26 0.23
CA SER A 207 -4.83 -3.90 0.45
C SER A 207 -4.72 -3.03 -0.80
N TRP A 208 -5.78 -2.99 -1.62
CA TRP A 208 -5.86 -2.15 -2.82
C TRP A 208 -5.55 -0.67 -2.57
N TYR A 209 -6.04 -0.12 -1.44
CA TYR A 209 -5.71 1.25 -1.07
C TYR A 209 -4.20 1.51 -1.00
N GLU A 210 -3.44 0.60 -0.40
CA GLU A 210 -1.99 0.76 -0.29
C GLU A 210 -1.31 0.59 -1.65
N LEU A 211 -1.79 -0.31 -2.52
CA LEU A 211 -1.28 -0.46 -3.89
C LEU A 211 -1.51 0.81 -4.71
N THR A 212 -2.75 1.31 -4.75
CA THR A 212 -3.10 2.51 -5.52
C THR A 212 -2.36 3.75 -4.99
N ARG A 213 -2.22 3.90 -3.67
CA ARG A 213 -1.40 4.94 -3.05
C ARG A 213 0.07 4.85 -3.49
N GLN A 214 0.63 3.62 -3.55
CA GLN A 214 2.01 3.42 -4.00
C GLN A 214 2.20 3.73 -5.48
N LEU A 215 1.25 3.36 -6.33
CA LEU A 215 1.26 3.71 -7.75
C LEU A 215 1.21 5.22 -7.95
N GLU A 216 0.34 5.92 -7.23
CA GLU A 216 0.14 7.37 -7.34
C GLU A 216 1.41 8.16 -7.01
N TYR A 217 2.02 7.96 -5.82
CA TYR A 217 3.21 8.73 -5.47
C TYR A 217 4.46 8.31 -6.26
N LYS A 218 4.58 7.01 -6.61
CA LYS A 218 5.70 6.54 -7.43
C LYS A 218 5.59 7.03 -8.87
N ALA A 219 4.39 7.08 -9.43
CA ALA A 219 4.17 7.68 -10.74
C ALA A 219 4.63 9.14 -10.75
N LYS A 220 4.17 9.94 -9.76
CA LYS A 220 4.56 11.34 -9.61
C LYS A 220 6.09 11.51 -9.48
N TRP A 221 6.76 10.64 -8.71
CA TRP A 221 8.21 10.73 -8.53
C TRP A 221 8.97 10.38 -9.80
N ASN A 222 8.47 9.45 -10.61
CA ASN A 222 9.21 8.90 -11.75
C ASN A 222 8.77 9.50 -13.11
N GLY A 223 8.07 10.63 -13.13
CA GLY A 223 7.62 11.27 -14.38
C GLY A 223 6.57 10.42 -15.13
N ARG A 224 5.77 9.62 -14.41
CA ARG A 224 4.70 8.76 -14.95
C ARG A 224 3.33 9.37 -14.68
N LYS A 225 2.35 9.02 -15.49
CA LYS A 225 0.94 9.39 -15.25
C LYS A 225 0.19 8.22 -14.61
N TYR A 226 -0.49 8.49 -13.49
CA TYR A 226 -1.42 7.55 -12.87
C TYR A 226 -2.82 8.14 -12.88
N ILE A 227 -3.79 7.39 -13.46
CA ILE A 227 -5.15 7.84 -13.70
C ILE A 227 -6.11 6.85 -13.03
N LYS A 228 -7.13 7.38 -12.38
CA LYS A 228 -8.25 6.61 -11.86
C LYS A 228 -9.48 6.94 -12.71
N ILE A 229 -10.06 5.94 -13.37
CA ILE A 229 -11.30 6.11 -14.12
C ILE A 229 -12.50 6.16 -13.17
N ASP A 230 -13.67 6.50 -13.73
CA ASP A 230 -14.91 6.55 -12.94
C ASP A 230 -15.24 5.21 -12.28
N THR A 231 -15.76 5.27 -11.06
CA THR A 231 -16.11 4.11 -10.23
C THR A 231 -17.18 3.20 -10.89
N PHE A 232 -18.07 3.78 -11.69
CA PHE A 232 -19.19 3.07 -12.29
C PHE A 232 -18.96 2.68 -13.75
N TYR A 233 -17.74 2.85 -14.26
CA TYR A 233 -17.41 2.43 -15.61
C TYR A 233 -17.53 0.91 -15.75
N ALA A 234 -18.32 0.44 -16.71
CA ALA A 234 -18.66 -0.96 -16.90
C ALA A 234 -17.54 -1.77 -17.58
N SER A 235 -16.30 -1.66 -17.07
CA SER A 235 -15.07 -2.18 -17.67
C SER A 235 -15.16 -3.66 -18.06
N SER A 236 -15.74 -4.51 -17.20
CA SER A 236 -15.84 -5.95 -17.43
C SER A 236 -16.93 -6.35 -18.43
N GLN A 237 -17.94 -5.47 -18.68
CA GLN A 237 -19.08 -5.78 -19.53
C GLN A 237 -18.89 -5.32 -21.00
N LEU A 238 -17.95 -4.41 -21.24
CA LEU A 238 -17.66 -3.88 -22.57
C LEU A 238 -16.71 -4.82 -23.33
N CYS A 239 -17.00 -5.07 -24.59
CA CYS A 239 -16.06 -5.71 -25.49
C CYS A 239 -14.92 -4.75 -25.83
N SER A 240 -13.68 -5.08 -25.51
CA SER A 240 -12.51 -4.22 -25.79
C SER A 240 -12.18 -4.09 -27.29
N VAL A 241 -12.86 -4.83 -28.16
CA VAL A 241 -12.66 -4.79 -29.61
C VAL A 241 -13.69 -3.92 -30.30
N CYS A 242 -14.99 -4.09 -30.01
CA CYS A 242 -16.07 -3.40 -30.72
C CYS A 242 -16.94 -2.48 -29.85
N GLY A 243 -16.69 -2.42 -28.52
CA GLY A 243 -17.45 -1.58 -27.61
C GLY A 243 -18.83 -2.12 -27.22
N TYR A 244 -19.27 -3.28 -27.75
CA TYR A 244 -20.53 -3.88 -27.36
C TYR A 244 -20.62 -4.16 -25.88
N GLN A 245 -21.72 -3.74 -25.22
CA GLN A 245 -21.95 -3.99 -23.82
C GLN A 245 -22.76 -5.26 -23.59
N ASN A 246 -22.15 -6.28 -23.01
CA ASN A 246 -22.81 -7.51 -22.62
C ASN A 246 -23.18 -7.48 -21.13
N THR A 247 -24.47 -7.31 -20.84
CA THR A 247 -24.99 -7.23 -19.45
C THR A 247 -24.98 -8.56 -18.71
N GLU A 248 -24.91 -9.71 -19.41
CA GLU A 248 -24.82 -11.04 -18.78
C GLU A 248 -23.52 -11.24 -18.03
N ILE A 249 -22.45 -10.51 -18.43
CA ILE A 249 -21.14 -10.56 -17.78
C ILE A 249 -21.12 -9.94 -16.36
N LYS A 250 -22.25 -9.41 -15.89
CA LYS A 250 -22.41 -9.06 -14.46
C LYS A 250 -22.24 -10.26 -13.55
N ASP A 251 -22.59 -11.46 -14.05
CA ASP A 251 -22.32 -12.70 -13.29
C ASP A 251 -20.81 -12.92 -13.15
N LEU A 252 -20.35 -12.94 -11.89
CA LEU A 252 -18.95 -13.11 -11.55
C LEU A 252 -18.41 -14.52 -11.81
N SER A 253 -19.28 -15.48 -12.07
CA SER A 253 -18.89 -16.85 -12.42
C SER A 253 -18.36 -16.95 -13.86
N ILE A 254 -18.81 -16.06 -14.76
CA ILE A 254 -18.39 -16.02 -16.15
C ILE A 254 -16.98 -15.43 -16.23
N ARG A 255 -16.00 -16.25 -16.56
CA ARG A 255 -14.58 -15.84 -16.66
C ARG A 255 -14.12 -15.63 -18.09
N GLU A 256 -14.71 -16.35 -19.02
CA GLU A 256 -14.41 -16.27 -20.45
C GLU A 256 -15.73 -16.11 -21.22
N TRP A 257 -15.74 -15.28 -22.25
CA TRP A 257 -16.94 -15.05 -23.05
C TRP A 257 -16.60 -14.62 -24.48
N PRO A 258 -17.36 -15.08 -25.47
CA PRO A 258 -17.29 -14.55 -26.82
C PRO A 258 -18.20 -13.34 -26.96
N CYS A 259 -17.76 -12.31 -27.68
CA CYS A 259 -18.60 -11.18 -28.01
C CYS A 259 -19.65 -11.59 -29.05
N PRO A 260 -20.97 -11.38 -28.82
CA PRO A 260 -22.00 -11.80 -29.77
C PRO A 260 -22.01 -10.95 -31.04
N VAL A 261 -21.36 -9.77 -31.03
CA VAL A 261 -21.33 -8.86 -32.19
C VAL A 261 -20.11 -9.11 -33.07
N CYS A 262 -18.90 -9.17 -32.49
CA CYS A 262 -17.68 -9.26 -33.29
C CYS A 262 -16.99 -10.64 -33.16
N GLY A 263 -17.51 -11.57 -32.37
CA GLY A 263 -16.96 -12.91 -32.19
C GLY A 263 -15.66 -12.98 -31.37
N ALA A 264 -15.12 -11.86 -30.91
CA ALA A 264 -13.88 -11.84 -30.14
C ALA A 264 -14.02 -12.60 -28.81
N LYS A 265 -13.08 -13.47 -28.50
CA LYS A 265 -13.03 -14.21 -27.23
C LYS A 265 -12.27 -13.41 -26.19
N HIS A 266 -12.82 -13.28 -25.01
CA HIS A 266 -12.27 -12.49 -23.91
C HIS A 266 -12.05 -13.34 -22.65
N ASP A 267 -10.87 -13.20 -22.03
CA ASP A 267 -10.72 -13.37 -20.58
C ASP A 267 -11.32 -12.11 -19.95
N ARG A 268 -12.28 -12.24 -19.06
CA ARG A 268 -13.05 -11.16 -18.48
C ARG A 268 -12.17 -10.09 -17.84
N ASP A 269 -11.18 -10.52 -17.03
CA ASP A 269 -10.37 -9.61 -16.23
C ASP A 269 -9.34 -8.89 -17.13
N ILE A 270 -8.76 -9.59 -18.13
CA ILE A 270 -7.89 -8.96 -19.14
C ILE A 270 -8.68 -7.98 -20.02
N ASN A 271 -9.91 -8.33 -20.41
CA ASN A 271 -10.79 -7.45 -21.17
C ASN A 271 -11.14 -6.20 -20.37
N ALA A 272 -11.45 -6.34 -19.08
CA ALA A 272 -11.67 -5.21 -18.17
C ALA A 272 -10.45 -4.29 -18.11
N ALA A 273 -9.26 -4.84 -17.92
CA ALA A 273 -8.03 -4.05 -17.89
C ALA A 273 -7.75 -3.30 -19.21
N LYS A 274 -8.09 -3.87 -20.36
CA LYS A 274 -8.01 -3.19 -21.67
C LYS A 274 -8.98 -2.02 -21.76
N ASN A 275 -10.23 -2.20 -21.33
CA ASN A 275 -11.25 -1.14 -21.31
C ASN A 275 -10.86 -0.02 -20.33
N ILE A 276 -10.33 -0.36 -19.17
CA ILE A 276 -9.79 0.60 -18.20
C ILE A 276 -8.70 1.45 -18.84
N LEU A 277 -7.77 0.82 -19.56
CA LEU A 277 -6.71 1.54 -20.27
C LEU A 277 -7.28 2.49 -21.31
N ALA A 278 -8.17 1.99 -22.17
CA ALA A 278 -8.76 2.80 -23.24
C ALA A 278 -9.50 4.02 -22.69
N GLU A 279 -10.31 3.85 -21.64
CA GLU A 279 -11.02 4.96 -20.99
C GLU A 279 -10.06 5.97 -20.36
N GLY A 280 -9.02 5.52 -19.65
CA GLY A 280 -8.05 6.44 -19.07
C GLY A 280 -7.25 7.21 -20.11
N LEU A 281 -6.88 6.60 -21.22
CA LEU A 281 -6.22 7.30 -22.34
C LEU A 281 -7.15 8.33 -22.98
N ARG A 282 -8.46 8.02 -23.14
CA ARG A 282 -9.47 8.97 -23.62
C ARG A 282 -9.59 10.21 -22.74
N GLN A 283 -9.40 10.09 -21.42
CA GLN A 283 -9.48 11.22 -20.49
C GLN A 283 -8.29 12.18 -20.58
N ILE A 284 -7.20 11.78 -21.20
CA ILE A 284 -5.96 12.59 -21.28
C ILE A 284 -5.58 12.96 -22.71
N ALA A 285 -6.32 12.46 -23.72
CA ALA A 285 -6.21 12.86 -25.11
C ALA A 285 -6.87 14.22 -25.34
#